data_6846e8b0f9b6d16fecd6224b3c44a731
#
_entry.id   6846e8b0f9b6d16fecd6224b3c44a731
#
_cell.length_a   1.000
_cell.length_b   1.000
_cell.length_c   1.000
_cell.angle_alpha   90.00
_cell.angle_beta   90.00
_cell.angle_gamma   90.00
#
_symmetry.space_group_name_H-M   'P 1'
#
loop_
_entity.id
_entity.type
_entity.pdbx_description
1 polymer ?
#
loop_
_entity_poly.entity_id
_entity_poly.type
_entity_poly.pdbx_seq_one_letter_code
_entity_poly.pdbx_strand_id
1 'polypeptide(L)'
;PRINDGRTSSNSWLLAKDLEPDSYTFEVLHKIETITNSFTELPIVNQEGLQVLRYNEGEQYEPHHDFFHSDHKEYENCMAQGGQRLFTVYFYLNDVEEGGDTFFPRLDVKVSPKAGRVCIWQNIVNGEVFHPSLHWGMPPTKGVKWGCTKWIREREFIGDEKADSLIRNREGEKLSSSRAREQQPAKKEKSFSIKINKPIDSSNAEVIIV
;
A
#
# COMPACT_ATOMS: atom_id res chain seq x y z
N PRO A 1 -14.85 -12.58 2.04
CA PRO A 1 -14.69 -11.13 1.87
C PRO A 1 -14.80 -10.49 3.24
N ARG A 2 -13.70 -9.90 3.74
CA ARG A 2 -13.77 -9.07 4.94
C ARG A 2 -14.44 -7.78 4.50
N ILE A 3 -15.65 -7.52 4.99
CA ILE A 3 -16.30 -6.21 4.87
C ILE A 3 -15.51 -5.31 5.81
N ASN A 4 -14.61 -4.49 5.26
CA ASN A 4 -14.07 -3.36 6.00
C ASN A 4 -15.21 -2.34 6.08
N ASP A 5 -15.53 -1.88 7.28
CA ASP A 5 -16.43 -0.76 7.48
C ASP A 5 -15.95 0.39 6.57
N GLY A 6 -16.81 0.85 5.66
CA GLY A 6 -16.52 1.92 4.70
C GLY A 6 -16.09 1.49 3.28
N ARG A 7 -15.87 0.20 3.00
CA ARG A 7 -15.59 -0.31 1.65
C ARG A 7 -16.73 -1.17 1.12
N THR A 8 -17.26 -0.81 -0.06
CA THR A 8 -18.29 -1.59 -0.76
C THR A 8 -17.74 -2.27 -2.02
N SER A 9 -16.52 -1.93 -2.47
CA SER A 9 -15.87 -2.52 -3.64
C SER A 9 -15.45 -3.97 -3.44
N SER A 10 -15.38 -4.73 -4.55
CA SER A 10 -14.80 -6.08 -4.58
C SER A 10 -13.27 -6.00 -4.69
N ASN A 11 -12.56 -6.97 -4.07
CA ASN A 11 -11.11 -7.06 -4.20
C ASN A 11 -10.61 -8.50 -4.24
N SER A 12 -9.42 -8.68 -4.80
CA SER A 12 -8.66 -9.93 -4.82
C SER A 12 -7.17 -9.64 -4.66
N TRP A 13 -6.42 -10.60 -4.15
CA TRP A 13 -4.98 -10.47 -3.96
C TRP A 13 -4.22 -11.40 -4.91
N LEU A 14 -3.15 -10.88 -5.49
CA LEU A 14 -2.17 -11.66 -6.24
C LEU A 14 -0.85 -11.65 -5.48
N LEU A 15 -0.40 -12.83 -5.10
CA LEU A 15 0.87 -13.05 -4.41
C LEU A 15 1.79 -13.83 -5.34
N ALA A 16 3.04 -13.39 -5.50
CA ALA A 16 4.00 -14.06 -6.38
C ALA A 16 4.20 -15.55 -6.03
N LYS A 17 4.15 -15.89 -4.72
CA LYS A 17 4.27 -17.28 -4.23
C LYS A 17 3.14 -18.21 -4.68
N ASP A 18 2.00 -17.67 -5.08
CA ASP A 18 0.81 -18.43 -5.48
C ASP A 18 0.69 -18.55 -7.01
N LEU A 19 1.66 -18.01 -7.76
CA LEU A 19 1.67 -18.01 -9.22
C LEU A 19 2.76 -18.97 -9.75
N GLU A 20 2.45 -19.62 -10.88
CA GLU A 20 3.46 -20.38 -11.61
C GLU A 20 4.54 -19.43 -12.14
N PRO A 21 5.84 -19.71 -11.89
CA PRO A 21 6.95 -18.78 -12.15
C PRO A 21 7.04 -18.27 -13.59
N ASP A 22 6.63 -19.05 -14.57
CA ASP A 22 6.71 -18.73 -16.01
C ASP A 22 5.34 -18.32 -16.59
N SER A 23 4.34 -18.10 -15.74
CA SER A 23 3.03 -17.67 -16.20
C SER A 23 3.01 -16.20 -16.60
N TYR A 24 2.16 -15.86 -17.57
CA TYR A 24 1.93 -14.46 -17.97
C TYR A 24 1.53 -13.57 -16.77
N THR A 25 0.75 -14.10 -15.83
CA THR A 25 0.34 -13.37 -14.62
C THR A 25 1.55 -13.07 -13.72
N PHE A 26 2.49 -14.02 -13.58
CA PHE A 26 3.73 -13.81 -12.84
C PHE A 26 4.60 -12.72 -13.49
N GLU A 27 4.75 -12.75 -14.81
CA GLU A 27 5.51 -11.73 -15.54
C GLU A 27 4.90 -10.33 -15.37
N VAL A 28 3.56 -10.21 -15.45
CA VAL A 28 2.86 -8.93 -15.26
C VAL A 28 3.04 -8.43 -13.83
N LEU A 29 2.89 -9.30 -12.83
CA LEU A 29 3.11 -8.94 -11.43
C LEU A 29 4.54 -8.43 -11.22
N HIS A 30 5.54 -9.15 -11.74
CA HIS A 30 6.95 -8.76 -11.62
C HIS A 30 7.24 -7.41 -12.30
N LYS A 31 6.61 -7.11 -13.44
CA LYS A 31 6.70 -5.79 -14.08
C LYS A 31 6.14 -4.69 -13.18
N ILE A 32 4.96 -4.91 -12.57
CA ILE A 32 4.36 -3.96 -11.62
C ILE A 32 5.28 -3.74 -10.42
N GLU A 33 5.88 -4.77 -9.88
CA GLU A 33 6.82 -4.69 -8.75
C GLU A 33 8.09 -3.91 -9.12
N THR A 34 8.62 -4.15 -10.31
CA THR A 34 9.79 -3.42 -10.83
C THR A 34 9.47 -1.95 -11.06
N ILE A 35 8.33 -1.63 -11.65
CA ILE A 35 7.85 -0.25 -11.83
C ILE A 35 7.67 0.42 -10.47
N THR A 36 7.03 -0.23 -9.51
CA THR A 36 6.85 0.27 -8.14
C THR A 36 8.20 0.56 -7.47
N ASN A 37 9.17 -0.36 -7.61
CA ASN A 37 10.53 -0.15 -7.10
C ASN A 37 11.19 1.08 -7.72
N SER A 38 11.02 1.32 -9.03
CA SER A 38 11.62 2.49 -9.72
C SER A 38 11.07 3.83 -9.21
N PHE A 39 9.87 3.87 -8.66
CA PHE A 39 9.28 5.07 -8.06
C PHE A 39 9.70 5.29 -6.62
N THR A 40 9.79 4.23 -5.84
CA THR A 40 9.96 4.32 -4.38
C THR A 40 11.40 4.12 -3.94
N GLU A 41 12.25 3.58 -4.82
CA GLU A 41 13.65 3.19 -4.54
C GLU A 41 13.80 2.22 -3.35
N LEU A 42 12.68 1.59 -2.93
CA LEU A 42 12.64 0.61 -1.84
C LEU A 42 12.64 -0.82 -2.39
N PRO A 43 13.30 -1.77 -1.71
CA PRO A 43 13.42 -3.15 -2.18
C PRO A 43 12.06 -3.79 -2.50
N ILE A 44 12.00 -4.62 -3.54
CA ILE A 44 10.78 -5.35 -3.93
C ILE A 44 10.24 -6.20 -2.76
N VAL A 45 11.12 -6.75 -1.92
CA VAL A 45 10.73 -7.53 -0.74
C VAL A 45 9.94 -6.72 0.31
N ASN A 46 9.96 -5.39 0.23
CA ASN A 46 9.17 -4.51 1.08
C ASN A 46 7.73 -4.34 0.56
N GLN A 47 7.40 -4.85 -0.62
CA GLN A 47 6.09 -4.69 -1.23
C GLN A 47 5.10 -5.76 -0.72
N GLU A 48 3.90 -5.33 -0.32
CA GLU A 48 2.79 -6.24 -0.09
C GLU A 48 2.34 -6.90 -1.40
N GLY A 49 1.53 -7.94 -1.34
CA GLY A 49 0.87 -8.50 -2.51
C GLY A 49 0.12 -7.42 -3.31
N LEU A 50 -0.12 -7.68 -4.59
CA LEU A 50 -0.93 -6.79 -5.42
C LEU A 50 -2.41 -6.95 -5.08
N GLN A 51 -3.06 -5.89 -4.60
CA GLN A 51 -4.51 -5.88 -4.41
C GLN A 51 -5.19 -5.38 -5.67
N VAL A 52 -5.97 -6.23 -6.32
CA VAL A 52 -6.81 -5.84 -7.46
C VAL A 52 -8.19 -5.45 -6.94
N LEU A 53 -8.71 -4.32 -7.44
CA LEU A 53 -9.93 -3.67 -6.97
C LEU A 53 -10.90 -3.48 -8.12
N ARG A 54 -12.19 -3.72 -7.86
CA ARG A 54 -13.28 -3.43 -8.79
C ARG A 54 -14.38 -2.67 -8.06
N TYR A 55 -14.78 -1.54 -8.65
CA TYR A 55 -15.89 -0.71 -8.18
C TYR A 55 -16.96 -0.68 -9.27
N ASN A 56 -18.16 -1.16 -8.96
CA ASN A 56 -19.35 -0.92 -9.77
C ASN A 56 -19.89 0.48 -9.51
N GLU A 57 -20.88 0.91 -10.29
CA GLU A 57 -21.59 2.17 -10.03
C GLU A 57 -22.11 2.24 -8.60
N GLY A 58 -21.82 3.35 -7.93
CA GLY A 58 -22.18 3.60 -6.53
C GLY A 58 -21.28 2.93 -5.48
N GLU A 59 -20.40 2.00 -5.86
CA GLU A 59 -19.45 1.39 -4.92
C GLU A 59 -18.28 2.33 -4.65
N GLN A 60 -17.84 2.39 -3.40
CA GLN A 60 -16.81 3.31 -2.93
C GLN A 60 -15.90 2.68 -1.88
N TYR A 61 -14.85 3.39 -1.55
CA TYR A 61 -14.11 3.20 -0.31
C TYR A 61 -14.01 4.56 0.38
N GLU A 62 -14.71 4.71 1.50
CA GLU A 62 -14.81 5.95 2.28
C GLU A 62 -13.44 6.56 2.60
N PRO A 63 -13.38 7.85 2.98
CA PRO A 63 -12.13 8.50 3.33
C PRO A 63 -11.37 7.75 4.41
N HIS A 64 -10.13 7.35 4.10
CA HIS A 64 -9.25 6.57 4.99
C HIS A 64 -7.78 6.93 4.77
N HIS A 65 -6.95 6.47 5.69
CA HIS A 65 -5.51 6.45 5.52
C HIS A 65 -5.03 5.02 5.28
N ASP A 66 -3.93 4.86 4.56
CA ASP A 66 -3.30 3.56 4.34
C ASP A 66 -2.27 3.20 5.42
N PHE A 67 -1.79 4.18 6.21
CA PHE A 67 -0.93 3.89 7.34
C PHE A 67 -1.73 3.26 8.51
N PHE A 68 -1.03 2.51 9.35
CA PHE A 68 -1.65 1.87 10.51
C PHE A 68 -1.71 2.83 11.70
N HIS A 69 -2.92 3.04 12.21
CA HIS A 69 -3.15 3.81 13.42
C HIS A 69 -2.79 2.99 14.66
N SER A 70 -2.06 3.58 15.60
CA SER A 70 -1.56 2.90 16.80
C SER A 70 -2.65 2.44 17.80
N ASP A 71 -3.84 3.00 17.69
CA ASP A 71 -5.03 2.64 18.46
C ASP A 71 -5.86 1.50 17.83
N HIS A 72 -5.47 1.06 16.61
CA HIS A 72 -6.17 -0.04 15.96
C HIS A 72 -5.80 -1.38 16.60
N LYS A 73 -6.80 -2.23 16.85
CA LYS A 73 -6.62 -3.54 17.51
C LYS A 73 -5.59 -4.47 16.85
N GLU A 74 -5.42 -4.37 15.52
CA GLU A 74 -4.47 -5.18 14.75
C GLU A 74 -3.13 -4.47 14.53
N TYR A 75 -2.87 -3.33 15.20
CA TYR A 75 -1.67 -2.53 14.96
C TYR A 75 -0.37 -3.32 15.10
N GLU A 76 -0.20 -4.04 16.22
CA GLU A 76 1.01 -4.82 16.50
C GLU A 76 1.23 -5.91 15.44
N ASN A 77 0.16 -6.60 15.02
CA ASN A 77 0.24 -7.59 13.96
C ASN A 77 0.60 -6.96 12.62
N CYS A 78 -0.05 -5.85 12.25
CA CYS A 78 0.29 -5.11 11.04
C CYS A 78 1.75 -4.66 11.04
N MET A 79 2.24 -4.11 12.16
CA MET A 79 3.62 -3.64 12.30
C MET A 79 4.64 -4.79 12.28
N ALA A 80 4.29 -5.96 12.81
CA ALA A 80 5.15 -7.14 12.77
C ALA A 80 5.40 -7.64 11.34
N GLN A 81 4.45 -7.44 10.42
CA GLN A 81 4.55 -7.90 9.03
C GLN A 81 5.58 -7.14 8.17
N GLY A 82 6.09 -6.01 8.62
CA GLY A 82 7.07 -5.22 7.85
C GLY A 82 7.13 -3.74 8.23
N GLY A 83 6.58 -3.35 9.39
CA GLY A 83 6.51 -1.96 9.81
C GLY A 83 5.35 -1.20 9.17
N GLN A 84 5.42 0.13 9.14
CA GLN A 84 4.41 0.98 8.51
C GLN A 84 4.38 0.81 6.98
N ARG A 85 3.26 1.20 6.37
CA ARG A 85 3.15 1.45 4.93
C ARG A 85 3.72 2.83 4.64
N LEU A 86 4.88 2.89 3.99
CA LEU A 86 5.54 4.16 3.66
C LEU A 86 4.91 4.83 2.45
N PHE A 87 4.58 4.02 1.43
CA PHE A 87 4.01 4.50 0.17
C PHE A 87 2.83 3.66 -0.26
N THR A 88 1.96 4.28 -1.02
CA THR A 88 0.94 3.62 -1.83
C THR A 88 1.15 3.98 -3.29
N VAL A 89 1.14 2.96 -4.14
CA VAL A 89 1.18 3.09 -5.61
C VAL A 89 -0.10 2.47 -6.15
N TYR A 90 -0.96 3.31 -6.73
CA TYR A 90 -2.25 2.92 -7.29
C TYR A 90 -2.23 3.01 -8.81
N PHE A 91 -2.54 1.91 -9.46
CA PHE A 91 -2.60 1.80 -10.91
C PHE A 91 -4.05 1.76 -11.37
N TYR A 92 -4.44 2.64 -12.29
CA TYR A 92 -5.73 2.63 -12.94
C TYR A 92 -5.67 1.72 -14.16
N LEU A 93 -6.55 0.72 -14.22
CA LEU A 93 -6.51 -0.32 -15.25
C LEU A 93 -7.43 -0.03 -16.45
N ASN A 94 -8.36 0.92 -16.29
CA ASN A 94 -9.27 1.34 -17.35
C ASN A 94 -9.68 2.80 -17.18
N ASP A 95 -10.23 3.33 -18.27
CA ASP A 95 -10.97 4.59 -18.23
C ASP A 95 -12.34 4.36 -17.58
N VAL A 96 -12.85 5.37 -16.87
CA VAL A 96 -14.22 5.36 -16.33
C VAL A 96 -14.98 6.50 -16.98
N GLU A 97 -16.21 6.23 -17.38
CA GLU A 97 -17.00 7.19 -18.14
C GLU A 97 -17.38 8.42 -17.31
N GLU A 98 -17.81 8.21 -16.04
CA GLU A 98 -18.05 9.29 -15.07
C GLU A 98 -17.73 8.85 -13.64
N GLY A 99 -17.11 9.76 -12.87
CA GLY A 99 -16.78 9.54 -11.45
C GLY A 99 -15.63 8.58 -11.25
N GLY A 100 -15.59 7.92 -10.10
CA GLY A 100 -14.55 6.95 -9.76
C GLY A 100 -13.20 7.59 -9.37
N ASP A 101 -13.13 8.89 -9.13
CA ASP A 101 -11.91 9.59 -8.77
C ASP A 101 -11.28 9.03 -7.48
N THR A 102 -9.97 9.15 -7.35
CA THR A 102 -9.29 9.11 -6.06
C THR A 102 -9.15 10.54 -5.58
N PHE A 103 -9.85 10.88 -4.50
CA PHE A 103 -9.91 12.24 -3.97
C PHE A 103 -9.12 12.34 -2.67
N PHE A 104 -8.26 13.34 -2.59
CA PHE A 104 -7.48 13.71 -1.41
C PHE A 104 -8.06 14.98 -0.78
N PRO A 105 -9.02 14.88 0.16
CA PRO A 105 -9.79 16.04 0.63
C PRO A 105 -8.94 17.08 1.36
N ARG A 106 -7.84 16.67 1.98
CA ARG A 106 -6.94 17.61 2.70
C ARG A 106 -6.00 18.38 1.78
N LEU A 107 -5.85 17.93 0.54
CA LEU A 107 -5.02 18.56 -0.49
C LEU A 107 -5.86 19.19 -1.60
N ASP A 108 -7.18 18.94 -1.60
CA ASP A 108 -8.12 19.32 -2.65
C ASP A 108 -7.69 18.80 -4.04
N VAL A 109 -7.15 17.58 -4.08
CA VAL A 109 -6.66 16.93 -5.32
C VAL A 109 -7.58 15.77 -5.68
N LYS A 110 -8.05 15.74 -6.94
CA LYS A 110 -8.78 14.63 -7.54
C LYS A 110 -7.98 14.02 -8.69
N VAL A 111 -7.85 12.71 -8.67
CA VAL A 111 -7.19 11.94 -9.72
C VAL A 111 -8.23 11.06 -10.39
N SER A 112 -8.60 11.40 -11.62
CA SER A 112 -9.60 10.66 -12.38
C SER A 112 -9.02 9.35 -12.93
N PRO A 113 -9.84 8.28 -13.02
CA PRO A 113 -9.43 7.01 -13.60
C PRO A 113 -9.09 7.17 -15.09
N LYS A 114 -7.90 6.66 -15.46
CA LYS A 114 -7.47 6.57 -16.85
C LYS A 114 -6.54 5.36 -16.99
N ALA A 115 -6.78 4.53 -18.00
CA ALA A 115 -5.94 3.36 -18.27
C ALA A 115 -4.46 3.74 -18.36
N GLY A 116 -3.61 3.03 -17.61
CA GLY A 116 -2.17 3.28 -17.54
C GLY A 116 -1.73 4.44 -16.64
N ARG A 117 -2.67 5.21 -16.04
CA ARG A 117 -2.32 6.22 -15.04
C ARG A 117 -1.88 5.57 -13.75
N VAL A 118 -0.86 6.16 -13.10
CA VAL A 118 -0.36 5.75 -11.79
C VAL A 118 -0.46 6.94 -10.85
N CYS A 119 -1.03 6.71 -9.65
CA CYS A 119 -1.06 7.69 -8.57
C CYS A 119 -0.20 7.19 -7.41
N ILE A 120 0.70 8.04 -6.92
CA ILE A 120 1.65 7.70 -5.87
C ILE A 120 1.52 8.71 -4.74
N TRP A 121 1.44 8.22 -3.49
CA TRP A 121 1.48 9.09 -2.32
C TRP A 121 2.27 8.49 -1.17
N GLN A 122 2.79 9.38 -0.33
CA GLN A 122 3.44 9.01 0.91
C GLN A 122 2.42 8.87 2.04
N ASN A 123 2.58 7.86 2.86
CA ASN A 123 1.81 7.67 4.08
C ASN A 123 2.60 8.12 5.32
N ILE A 124 3.93 8.06 5.22
CA ILE A 124 4.88 8.47 6.27
C ILE A 124 5.88 9.45 5.67
N VAL A 125 6.06 10.59 6.32
CA VAL A 125 7.03 11.63 5.94
C VAL A 125 7.89 11.95 7.15
N ASN A 126 9.21 11.86 7.03
CA ASN A 126 10.18 12.11 8.11
C ASN A 126 9.90 11.29 9.40
N GLY A 127 9.43 10.04 9.25
CA GLY A 127 9.10 9.15 10.36
C GLY A 127 7.72 9.40 11.00
N GLU A 128 7.00 10.42 10.56
CA GLU A 128 5.68 10.80 11.08
C GLU A 128 4.56 10.46 10.08
N VAL A 129 3.38 10.17 10.60
CA VAL A 129 2.20 9.91 9.76
C VAL A 129 1.83 11.15 8.94
N PHE A 130 1.63 10.97 7.65
CA PHE A 130 1.30 12.05 6.75
C PHE A 130 -0.22 12.18 6.60
N HIS A 131 -0.85 12.94 7.48
CA HIS A 131 -2.30 13.12 7.50
C HIS A 131 -2.91 13.67 6.20
N PRO A 132 -2.22 14.47 5.36
CA PRO A 132 -2.76 14.86 4.05
C PRO A 132 -2.97 13.69 3.08
N SER A 133 -2.39 12.50 3.34
CA SER A 133 -2.65 11.29 2.57
C SER A 133 -4.05 10.68 2.78
N LEU A 134 -4.91 11.32 3.60
CA LEU A 134 -6.34 10.96 3.65
C LEU A 134 -6.92 10.97 2.26
N HIS A 135 -7.48 9.84 1.81
CA HIS A 135 -8.02 9.71 0.46
C HIS A 135 -9.32 8.93 0.44
N TRP A 136 -10.11 9.20 -0.58
CA TRP A 136 -11.42 8.60 -0.84
C TRP A 136 -11.43 7.97 -2.22
N GLY A 137 -11.73 6.69 -2.30
CA GLY A 137 -12.06 6.02 -3.56
C GLY A 137 -13.52 6.33 -3.91
N MET A 138 -13.74 7.44 -4.64
CA MET A 138 -15.08 7.90 -5.00
C MET A 138 -15.81 6.90 -5.88
N PRO A 139 -17.15 6.81 -5.80
CA PRO A 139 -17.91 5.90 -6.62
C PRO A 139 -17.88 6.32 -8.10
N PRO A 140 -17.77 5.37 -9.03
CA PRO A 140 -18.20 5.60 -10.40
C PRO A 140 -19.68 5.94 -10.43
N THR A 141 -20.05 6.99 -11.16
CA THR A 141 -21.46 7.32 -11.42
C THR A 141 -21.93 6.68 -12.72
N LYS A 142 -20.99 6.37 -13.61
CA LYS A 142 -21.24 5.61 -14.86
C LYS A 142 -20.05 4.75 -15.23
N GLY A 143 -20.29 3.47 -15.42
CA GLY A 143 -19.28 2.48 -15.76
C GLY A 143 -18.66 1.77 -14.56
N VAL A 144 -17.59 1.03 -14.80
CA VAL A 144 -16.90 0.22 -13.79
C VAL A 144 -15.45 0.67 -13.68
N LYS A 145 -14.96 0.88 -12.46
CA LYS A 145 -13.56 1.21 -12.20
C LYS A 145 -12.80 -0.05 -11.81
N TRP A 146 -11.69 -0.29 -12.51
CA TRP A 146 -10.70 -1.27 -12.14
C TRP A 146 -9.39 -0.58 -11.78
N GLY A 147 -8.76 -1.04 -10.71
CA GLY A 147 -7.44 -0.58 -10.31
C GLY A 147 -6.70 -1.63 -9.52
N CYS A 148 -5.45 -1.38 -9.26
CA CYS A 148 -4.70 -2.20 -8.32
C CYS A 148 -3.76 -1.35 -7.47
N THR A 149 -3.52 -1.83 -6.26
CA THR A 149 -2.73 -1.15 -5.24
C THR A 149 -1.52 -1.98 -4.87
N LYS A 150 -0.36 -1.35 -4.81
CA LYS A 150 0.85 -1.84 -4.15
C LYS A 150 1.13 -0.96 -2.94
N TRP A 151 1.25 -1.56 -1.76
CA TRP A 151 1.75 -0.90 -0.56
C TRP A 151 3.19 -1.29 -0.33
N ILE A 152 3.99 -0.30 0.03
CA ILE A 152 5.41 -0.47 0.28
C ILE A 152 5.65 -0.27 1.77
N ARG A 153 6.18 -1.31 2.39
CA ARG A 153 6.44 -1.38 3.83
C ARG A 153 7.81 -0.79 4.18
N GLU A 154 7.94 -0.43 5.44
CA GLU A 154 9.19 0.07 6.01
C GLU A 154 10.33 -0.97 5.96
N ARG A 155 9.98 -2.25 6.10
CA ARG A 155 10.89 -3.40 6.07
C ARG A 155 10.32 -4.50 5.18
N GLU A 156 11.08 -5.60 5.02
CA GLU A 156 10.62 -6.80 4.32
C GLU A 156 9.22 -7.22 4.80
N PHE A 157 8.31 -7.40 3.85
CA PHE A 157 6.97 -7.88 4.10
C PHE A 157 6.96 -9.41 4.23
N ILE A 158 6.63 -9.90 5.41
CA ILE A 158 6.69 -11.34 5.74
C ILE A 158 5.33 -12.06 5.77
N GLY A 159 4.24 -11.30 5.65
CA GLY A 159 2.87 -11.83 5.72
C GLY A 159 2.41 -12.25 7.12
N ASP A 160 1.13 -12.62 7.23
CA ASP A 160 0.46 -12.90 8.52
C ASP A 160 1.09 -14.07 9.29
N GLU A 161 1.30 -15.22 8.63
CA GLU A 161 1.75 -16.44 9.30
C GLU A 161 3.13 -16.29 10.00
N LYS A 162 4.07 -15.61 9.32
CA LYS A 162 5.38 -15.32 9.90
C LYS A 162 5.31 -14.26 10.99
N ALA A 163 4.45 -13.25 10.81
CA ALA A 163 4.24 -12.20 11.80
C ALA A 163 3.67 -12.76 13.11
N ASP A 164 2.64 -13.61 13.04
CA ASP A 164 2.06 -14.30 14.19
C ASP A 164 3.08 -15.15 14.95
N SER A 165 3.98 -15.81 14.21
CA SER A 165 5.07 -16.58 14.82
C SER A 165 6.05 -15.69 15.59
N LEU A 166 6.41 -14.53 15.02
CA LEU A 166 7.31 -13.57 15.68
C LEU A 166 6.68 -12.93 16.93
N ILE A 167 5.38 -12.62 16.90
CA ILE A 167 4.66 -12.06 18.04
C ILE A 167 4.64 -13.08 19.19
N ARG A 168 4.26 -14.33 18.92
CA ARG A 168 4.25 -15.42 19.91
C ARG A 168 5.62 -15.67 20.52
N ASN A 169 6.69 -15.61 19.72
CA ASN A 169 8.06 -15.76 20.22
C ASN A 169 8.45 -14.60 21.14
N ARG A 170 8.12 -13.34 20.79
CA ARG A 170 8.37 -12.16 21.63
C ARG A 170 7.61 -12.19 22.95
N GLU A 171 6.39 -12.68 22.96
CA GLU A 171 5.59 -12.87 24.19
C GLU A 171 6.20 -13.96 25.06
N GLY A 172 6.65 -15.08 24.47
CA GLY A 172 7.38 -16.13 25.16
C GLY A 172 8.70 -15.64 25.78
N GLU A 173 9.45 -14.79 25.05
CA GLU A 173 10.67 -14.15 25.56
C GLU A 173 10.39 -13.11 26.66
N LYS A 174 9.32 -12.31 26.55
CA LYS A 174 8.90 -11.39 27.62
C LYS A 174 8.54 -12.11 28.92
N LEU A 175 7.90 -13.27 28.82
CA LEU A 175 7.62 -14.13 29.98
C LEU A 175 8.89 -14.76 30.58
N SER A 176 9.93 -14.99 29.77
CA SER A 176 11.22 -15.53 30.22
C SER A 176 12.18 -14.43 30.70
N SER A 177 12.08 -13.20 30.17
CA SER A 177 13.01 -12.06 30.45
C SER A 177 12.57 -11.12 31.54
N SER A 178 11.47 -11.39 32.24
CA SER A 178 11.15 -10.67 33.48
C SER A 178 12.22 -10.80 34.59
N ARG A 179 13.36 -11.46 34.30
CA ARG A 179 14.52 -11.66 35.20
C ARG A 179 15.82 -10.95 34.79
N ALA A 180 15.88 -10.19 33.67
CA ALA A 180 17.10 -9.45 33.32
C ALA A 180 16.78 -8.16 32.58
N ARG A 181 16.79 -7.02 33.26
CA ARG A 181 16.85 -5.70 32.63
C ARG A 181 18.31 -5.32 32.41
N GLU A 182 18.67 -5.05 31.13
CA GLU A 182 19.78 -4.14 30.82
C GLU A 182 19.46 -3.33 29.56
N GLN A 183 19.83 -2.04 29.62
CA GLN A 183 19.49 -0.99 28.65
C GLN A 183 20.35 -1.08 27.42
N GLN A 184 19.75 -0.92 26.23
CA GLN A 184 20.49 -0.61 25.00
C GLN A 184 20.01 0.73 24.42
N PRO A 185 20.93 1.54 23.84
CA PRO A 185 20.62 2.88 23.37
C PRO A 185 19.89 2.87 22.00
N ALA A 186 19.02 3.86 21.82
CA ALA A 186 18.24 4.09 20.62
C ALA A 186 19.12 4.28 19.36
N LYS A 187 18.79 3.57 18.28
CA LYS A 187 19.38 3.77 16.95
C LYS A 187 18.74 4.98 16.27
N LYS A 188 19.57 5.86 15.72
CA LYS A 188 19.15 7.02 14.92
C LYS A 188 18.39 6.58 13.68
N GLU A 189 17.17 7.09 13.52
CA GLU A 189 16.34 6.95 12.32
C GLU A 189 16.96 7.69 11.12
N LYS A 190 16.93 7.05 9.96
CA LYS A 190 17.29 7.68 8.68
C LYS A 190 16.05 8.33 8.10
N SER A 191 16.10 9.64 7.86
CA SER A 191 15.07 10.35 7.11
C SER A 191 15.14 9.96 5.63
N PHE A 192 14.03 9.56 5.03
CA PHE A 192 13.91 9.29 3.60
C PHE A 192 13.18 10.47 2.94
N SER A 193 13.84 11.13 2.02
CA SER A 193 13.22 12.07 1.10
C SER A 193 13.34 11.54 -0.32
N ILE A 194 12.23 11.44 -1.05
CA ILE A 194 12.27 11.05 -2.47
C ILE A 194 12.67 12.25 -3.29
N LYS A 195 13.77 12.13 -4.02
CA LYS A 195 14.08 12.99 -5.17
C LYS A 195 13.72 12.20 -6.43
N ILE A 196 12.60 12.54 -7.03
CA ILE A 196 12.21 11.94 -8.31
C ILE A 196 12.97 12.66 -9.42
N ASN A 197 14.03 12.04 -9.89
CA ASN A 197 14.95 12.58 -10.90
C ASN A 197 15.00 11.72 -12.16
N LYS A 198 13.87 11.24 -12.72
CA LYS A 198 13.90 10.73 -14.10
C LYS A 198 12.51 10.73 -14.74
N PRO A 199 12.38 11.19 -16.00
CA PRO A 199 11.20 10.95 -16.80
C PRO A 199 11.10 9.45 -17.11
N ILE A 200 9.91 8.89 -16.94
CA ILE A 200 9.60 7.52 -17.29
C ILE A 200 9.36 7.50 -18.80
N ASP A 201 10.22 6.80 -19.53
CA ASP A 201 9.98 6.51 -20.94
C ASP A 201 8.99 5.34 -21.06
N SER A 202 7.73 5.68 -20.98
CA SER A 202 6.65 4.82 -21.45
C SER A 202 5.65 5.72 -22.16
N SER A 203 5.56 5.56 -23.44
CA SER A 203 4.84 6.42 -24.38
C SER A 203 3.35 6.67 -24.08
N ASN A 204 2.79 6.15 -22.96
CA ASN A 204 1.39 6.33 -22.54
C ASN A 204 1.13 6.28 -21.02
N ALA A 205 2.13 6.23 -20.16
CA ALA A 205 1.90 6.21 -18.71
C ALA A 205 1.97 7.63 -18.13
N GLU A 206 0.90 8.06 -17.47
CA GLU A 206 0.84 9.32 -16.73
C GLU A 206 1.01 9.05 -15.24
N VAL A 207 2.06 9.63 -14.62
CA VAL A 207 2.35 9.49 -13.20
C VAL A 207 1.96 10.75 -12.46
N ILE A 208 1.08 10.61 -11.48
CA ILE A 208 0.64 11.69 -10.59
C ILE A 208 1.19 11.40 -9.20
N ILE A 209 1.91 12.36 -8.64
CA ILE A 209 2.44 12.31 -7.29
C ILE A 209 1.67 13.28 -6.42
N VAL A 210 1.17 12.79 -5.31
CA VAL A 210 0.36 13.54 -4.34
C VAL A 210 1.07 13.59 -3.00
#